data_170feca4a5a8037302c08ee23c86e932
#
_entry.id   170feca4a5a8037302c08ee23c86e932
#
_cell.length_a   1.000
_cell.length_b   1.000
_cell.length_c   1.000
_cell.angle_alpha   90.00
_cell.angle_beta   90.00
_cell.angle_gamma   90.00
#
_symmetry.space_group_name_H-M   'P 1'
#
loop_
_entity.id
_entity.type
_entity.pdbx_description
1 polymer ?
#
loop_
_entity_poly.entity_id
_entity_poly.type
_entity_poly.pdbx_seq_one_letter_code
_entity_poly.pdbx_strand_id
1 'polypeptide(L)'
;MITKIKFKGSLPMKKRIASIMLVMCLLSLVACQNGASDNNVKSASEVQTEQETLLSRDKSVYPDDITVEMLKRTPNKYIDKEFKLTGNIVAELKYDGEVEDKDGNTHTGEESSEYIACYYLAVNGNNDDTVVLTYYRDDFDYNLLVGDNVTMYGTLLEGGMEFKKTNGTIITIPAVMAVMIDLNN
;
A
#
# COMPACT_ATOMS: atom_id res chain seq x y z
N MET A 1 -11.37 -20.43 -11.45
CA MET A 1 -10.12 -20.56 -12.23
C MET A 1 -9.03 -19.89 -11.42
N ILE A 2 -8.18 -20.65 -10.72
CA ILE A 2 -7.16 -20.09 -9.80
C ILE A 2 -5.94 -19.72 -10.64
N THR A 3 -5.74 -18.45 -10.85
CA THR A 3 -4.53 -17.92 -11.46
C THR A 3 -3.51 -17.76 -10.36
N LYS A 4 -2.39 -18.52 -10.38
CA LYS A 4 -1.30 -18.31 -9.43
C LYS A 4 -0.68 -16.94 -9.71
N ILE A 5 -0.70 -16.08 -8.70
CA ILE A 5 -0.14 -14.74 -8.74
C ILE A 5 1.26 -14.83 -8.14
N LYS A 6 2.28 -14.40 -8.87
CA LYS A 6 3.65 -14.26 -8.34
C LYS A 6 4.05 -12.80 -8.36
N PHE A 7 4.38 -12.28 -7.21
CA PHE A 7 5.03 -10.98 -7.07
C PHE A 7 6.53 -11.15 -7.25
N LYS A 8 7.16 -10.31 -8.07
CA LYS A 8 8.58 -10.43 -8.42
C LYS A 8 9.49 -9.53 -7.56
N GLY A 9 8.92 -8.68 -6.73
CA GLY A 9 9.63 -7.80 -5.81
C GLY A 9 9.27 -8.11 -4.37
N SER A 10 10.14 -7.83 -3.42
CA SER A 10 9.76 -7.78 -2.01
C SER A 10 8.84 -6.58 -1.81
N LEU A 11 7.71 -6.79 -1.13
CA LEU A 11 6.89 -5.69 -0.65
C LEU A 11 7.80 -4.72 0.13
N PRO A 12 7.71 -3.40 -0.11
CA PRO A 12 8.61 -2.47 0.56
C PRO A 12 8.37 -2.51 2.06
N MET A 13 9.25 -3.22 2.75
CA MET A 13 9.31 -3.18 4.21
C MET A 13 9.41 -1.72 4.64
N LYS A 14 8.69 -1.36 5.71
CA LYS A 14 8.60 -0.06 6.40
C LYS A 14 9.97 0.58 6.74
N LYS A 15 10.86 0.78 5.74
CA LYS A 15 12.14 1.49 5.93
C LYS A 15 11.99 2.99 6.24
N ARG A 16 10.76 3.52 6.16
CA ARG A 16 10.51 4.97 6.35
C ARG A 16 10.46 5.42 7.81
N ILE A 17 10.28 4.50 8.78
CA ILE A 17 10.18 4.88 10.21
C ILE A 17 11.57 5.12 10.83
N ALA A 18 12.62 4.44 10.37
CA ALA A 18 13.95 4.60 10.92
C ALA A 18 14.61 5.97 10.62
N SER A 19 14.20 6.64 9.53
CA SER A 19 14.80 7.94 9.14
C SER A 19 14.21 9.13 9.91
N ILE A 20 12.98 9.01 10.41
CA ILE A 20 12.34 10.11 11.17
C ILE A 20 12.78 10.09 12.63
N MET A 21 13.09 8.92 13.20
CA MET A 21 13.60 8.84 14.58
C MET A 21 15.02 9.43 14.76
N LEU A 22 15.84 9.43 13.72
CA LEU A 22 17.21 9.98 13.83
C LEU A 22 17.23 11.51 13.91
N VAL A 23 16.23 12.20 13.36
CA VAL A 23 16.17 13.67 13.39
C VAL A 23 15.63 14.20 14.73
N MET A 24 14.79 13.44 15.43
CA MET A 24 14.26 13.84 16.74
C MET A 24 15.25 13.65 17.90
N CYS A 25 16.23 12.76 17.79
CA CYS A 25 17.25 12.58 18.83
C CYS A 25 18.28 13.71 18.95
N LEU A 26 18.37 14.62 17.96
CA LEU A 26 19.32 15.73 17.98
C LEU A 26 18.79 17.02 18.63
N LEU A 27 17.50 17.09 18.96
CA LEU A 27 16.87 18.26 19.56
C LEU A 27 16.61 18.14 21.08
N SER A 28 16.91 17.00 21.71
CA SER A 28 16.62 16.76 23.13
C SER A 28 17.81 16.93 24.09
N LEU A 29 18.91 17.55 23.66
CA LEU A 29 20.13 17.76 24.49
C LEU A 29 20.21 19.10 25.19
N VAL A 30 19.12 19.87 25.29
CA VAL A 30 19.11 21.10 26.10
C VAL A 30 17.88 21.09 27.02
N ALA A 31 17.97 20.43 28.14
CA ALA A 31 17.34 20.76 29.42
C ALA A 31 17.53 19.61 30.43
N CYS A 32 18.68 19.54 31.07
CA CYS A 32 18.82 18.87 32.36
C CYS A 32 18.93 19.94 33.42
N GLN A 33 17.92 20.05 34.32
CA GLN A 33 18.20 20.12 35.75
C GLN A 33 16.87 20.02 36.56
N ASN A 34 16.96 19.12 37.55
CA ASN A 34 16.24 19.03 38.81
C ASN A 34 14.85 18.45 38.90
N GLY A 35 14.78 17.35 39.69
CA GLY A 35 13.66 17.07 40.57
C GLY A 35 13.08 15.65 40.46
N ALA A 36 13.32 14.89 41.51
CA ALA A 36 12.97 13.50 41.76
C ALA A 36 11.47 13.15 41.68
N SER A 37 11.24 11.86 41.49
CA SER A 37 10.17 10.99 42.03
C SER A 37 9.01 10.59 41.12
N ASP A 38 9.04 9.30 40.82
CA ASP A 38 7.96 8.29 40.80
C ASP A 38 6.79 8.37 39.78
N ASN A 39 6.66 7.16 39.24
CA ASN A 39 5.48 6.45 38.72
C ASN A 39 5.18 6.46 37.22
N ASN A 40 5.71 5.43 36.62
CA ASN A 40 5.19 4.46 35.68
C ASN A 40 3.70 4.64 35.25
N VAL A 41 3.47 5.37 34.17
CA VAL A 41 2.29 5.21 33.31
C VAL A 41 2.76 5.35 31.87
N LYS A 42 2.99 4.22 31.19
CA LYS A 42 3.13 4.21 29.73
C LYS A 42 1.79 4.59 29.12
N SER A 43 1.75 5.76 28.55
CA SER A 43 0.58 6.42 28.02
C SER A 43 0.14 5.78 26.71
N ALA A 44 -1.14 5.47 26.62
CA ALA A 44 -1.88 5.08 25.41
C ALA A 44 -1.93 6.18 24.32
N SER A 45 -1.13 7.24 24.47
CA SER A 45 -1.11 8.41 23.59
C SER A 45 -0.24 8.25 22.34
N GLU A 46 0.69 7.29 22.31
CA GLU A 46 1.61 7.16 21.14
C GLU A 46 0.99 6.37 19.98
N VAL A 47 0.07 5.45 20.25
CA VAL A 47 -0.60 4.63 19.21
C VAL A 47 -1.64 5.44 18.44
N GLN A 48 -2.30 6.41 19.08
CA GLN A 48 -3.29 7.28 18.42
C GLN A 48 -2.66 8.28 17.45
N THR A 49 -1.42 8.68 17.66
CA THR A 49 -0.74 9.69 16.84
C THR A 49 -0.33 9.17 15.46
N GLU A 50 -0.02 7.88 15.32
CA GLU A 50 0.35 7.29 14.01
C GLU A 50 -0.89 7.10 13.11
N GLN A 51 -2.02 6.73 13.66
CA GLN A 51 -3.26 6.54 12.90
C GLN A 51 -3.85 7.88 12.42
N GLU A 52 -3.78 8.94 13.25
CA GLU A 52 -4.17 10.30 12.85
C GLU A 52 -3.26 10.89 11.78
N THR A 53 -1.96 10.54 11.76
CA THR A 53 -1.00 11.03 10.75
C THR A 53 -1.27 10.46 9.36
N LEU A 54 -1.80 9.24 9.25
CA LEU A 54 -2.20 8.65 7.97
C LEU A 54 -3.49 9.29 7.41
N LEU A 55 -4.44 9.64 8.28
CA LEU A 55 -5.70 10.27 7.91
C LEU A 55 -5.57 11.74 7.46
N SER A 56 -4.45 12.41 7.80
CA SER A 56 -4.21 13.84 7.50
C SER A 56 -3.27 14.08 6.32
N ARG A 57 -2.88 13.05 5.55
CA ARG A 57 -2.03 13.26 4.36
C ARG A 57 -2.76 14.15 3.36
N ASP A 58 -2.08 15.22 2.97
CA ASP A 58 -2.58 16.13 1.95
C ASP A 58 -2.69 15.39 0.60
N LYS A 59 -3.92 15.10 0.18
CA LYS A 59 -4.21 14.41 -1.08
C LYS A 59 -3.82 15.21 -2.32
N SER A 60 -3.58 16.52 -2.18
CA SER A 60 -3.18 17.41 -3.28
C SER A 60 -1.76 17.14 -3.78
N VAL A 61 -0.92 16.50 -2.97
CA VAL A 61 0.47 16.15 -3.35
C VAL A 61 0.54 14.95 -4.30
N TYR A 62 -0.58 14.21 -4.47
CA TYR A 62 -0.64 13.05 -5.36
C TYR A 62 -1.06 13.48 -6.77
N PRO A 63 -0.15 13.47 -7.76
CA PRO A 63 -0.48 13.81 -9.14
C PRO A 63 -1.50 12.83 -9.74
N ASP A 64 -2.36 13.33 -10.62
CA ASP A 64 -3.43 12.59 -11.31
C ASP A 64 -3.22 12.49 -12.83
N ASP A 65 -2.10 12.97 -13.33
CA ASP A 65 -1.70 12.94 -14.73
C ASP A 65 -1.00 11.63 -15.13
N ILE A 66 -0.84 10.70 -14.18
CA ILE A 66 -0.22 9.39 -14.39
C ILE A 66 -1.24 8.43 -15.01
N THR A 67 -0.90 7.87 -16.17
CA THR A 67 -1.74 6.91 -16.87
C THR A 67 -1.21 5.48 -16.74
N VAL A 68 -2.09 4.49 -16.88
CA VAL A 68 -1.70 3.06 -16.88
C VAL A 68 -0.69 2.76 -17.97
N GLU A 69 -0.80 3.41 -19.13
CA GLU A 69 0.15 3.25 -20.22
C GLU A 69 1.56 3.73 -19.83
N MET A 70 1.66 4.85 -19.10
CA MET A 70 2.94 5.36 -18.58
C MET A 70 3.55 4.35 -17.59
N LEU A 71 2.75 3.75 -16.71
CA LEU A 71 3.19 2.73 -15.77
C LEU A 71 3.66 1.45 -16.49
N LYS A 72 3.01 1.08 -17.59
CA LYS A 72 3.40 -0.09 -18.40
C LYS A 72 4.69 0.17 -19.20
N ARG A 73 4.84 1.36 -19.80
CA ARG A 73 5.97 1.67 -20.70
C ARG A 73 7.27 2.02 -19.98
N THR A 74 7.17 2.72 -18.86
CA THR A 74 8.34 3.24 -18.13
C THR A 74 8.21 3.08 -16.62
N PRO A 75 7.98 1.84 -16.11
CA PRO A 75 7.68 1.62 -14.70
C PRO A 75 8.75 2.18 -13.78
N ASN A 76 10.03 2.06 -14.12
CA ASN A 76 11.15 2.54 -13.31
C ASN A 76 11.12 4.04 -13.03
N LYS A 77 10.37 4.83 -13.80
CA LYS A 77 10.18 6.27 -13.52
C LYS A 77 9.21 6.54 -12.39
N TYR A 78 8.34 5.57 -12.07
CA TYR A 78 7.22 5.71 -11.14
C TYR A 78 7.36 4.86 -9.88
N ILE A 79 8.38 4.00 -9.80
CA ILE A 79 8.73 3.31 -8.55
C ILE A 79 9.04 4.37 -7.50
N ASP A 80 8.54 4.19 -6.28
CA ASP A 80 8.66 5.11 -5.13
C ASP A 80 8.06 6.52 -5.32
N LYS A 81 7.41 6.81 -6.46
CA LYS A 81 6.65 8.04 -6.63
C LYS A 81 5.21 7.85 -6.17
N GLU A 82 4.74 8.81 -5.41
CA GLU A 82 3.35 8.88 -4.99
C GLU A 82 2.49 9.42 -6.13
N PHE A 83 1.33 8.81 -6.37
CA PHE A 83 0.33 9.23 -7.34
C PHE A 83 -1.06 8.74 -6.96
N LYS A 84 -2.08 9.23 -7.64
CA LYS A 84 -3.45 8.73 -7.49
C LYS A 84 -3.99 8.18 -8.81
N LEU A 85 -4.86 7.18 -8.69
CA LEU A 85 -5.64 6.64 -9.80
C LEU A 85 -7.09 6.48 -9.36
N THR A 86 -8.01 6.80 -10.26
CA THR A 86 -9.44 6.60 -10.05
C THR A 86 -9.95 5.53 -11.00
N GLY A 87 -10.79 4.65 -10.50
CA GLY A 87 -11.35 3.57 -11.31
C GLY A 87 -12.38 2.72 -10.58
N ASN A 88 -12.81 1.67 -11.25
CA ASN A 88 -13.80 0.73 -10.73
C ASN A 88 -13.13 -0.60 -10.36
N ILE A 89 -13.50 -1.16 -9.21
CA ILE A 89 -13.10 -2.51 -8.81
C ILE A 89 -13.85 -3.52 -9.68
N VAL A 90 -13.12 -4.29 -10.50
CA VAL A 90 -13.73 -5.25 -11.43
C VAL A 90 -13.59 -6.70 -10.99
N ALA A 91 -12.63 -7.01 -10.15
CA ALA A 91 -12.47 -8.33 -9.53
C ALA A 91 -11.60 -8.27 -8.28
N GLU A 92 -11.89 -9.14 -7.32
CA GLU A 92 -10.99 -9.45 -6.21
C GLU A 92 -10.02 -10.56 -6.66
N LEU A 93 -8.77 -10.47 -6.23
CA LEU A 93 -7.71 -11.41 -6.53
C LEU A 93 -7.24 -12.08 -5.25
N LYS A 94 -7.01 -13.39 -5.29
CA LYS A 94 -6.33 -14.09 -4.22
C LYS A 94 -4.83 -13.92 -4.38
N TYR A 95 -4.18 -13.45 -3.33
CA TYR A 95 -2.73 -13.34 -3.27
C TYR A 95 -2.17 -14.60 -2.59
N ASP A 96 -1.25 -15.30 -3.27
CA ASP A 96 -0.59 -16.52 -2.76
C ASP A 96 0.93 -16.38 -2.62
N GLY A 97 1.42 -15.14 -2.71
CA GLY A 97 2.83 -14.80 -2.51
C GLY A 97 3.22 -14.70 -1.04
N GLU A 98 4.39 -14.15 -0.79
CA GLU A 98 4.92 -13.88 0.54
C GLU A 98 4.52 -12.47 0.99
N VAL A 99 4.03 -12.35 2.23
CA VAL A 99 3.70 -11.08 2.88
C VAL A 99 4.22 -11.10 4.31
N GLU A 100 4.73 -9.96 4.77
CA GLU A 100 5.13 -9.76 6.16
C GLU A 100 4.05 -8.92 6.86
N ASP A 101 3.57 -9.39 8.02
CA ASP A 101 2.61 -8.66 8.83
C ASP A 101 3.28 -7.52 9.63
N LYS A 102 2.47 -6.76 10.37
CA LYS A 102 2.97 -5.64 11.21
C LYS A 102 3.90 -6.08 12.34
N ASP A 103 3.85 -7.35 12.73
CA ASP A 103 4.65 -7.92 13.81
C ASP A 103 5.96 -8.56 13.27
N GLY A 104 6.16 -8.54 11.96
CA GLY A 104 7.34 -9.06 11.27
C GLY A 104 7.26 -10.56 10.98
N ASN A 105 6.07 -11.19 11.07
CA ASN A 105 5.91 -12.58 10.71
C ASN A 105 5.65 -12.70 9.20
N THR A 106 6.26 -13.69 8.58
CA THR A 106 6.09 -13.97 7.16
C THR A 106 4.97 -14.98 6.95
N HIS A 107 4.01 -14.64 6.09
CA HIS A 107 2.90 -15.48 5.67
C HIS A 107 3.03 -15.81 4.19
N THR A 108 2.64 -17.01 3.78
CA THR A 108 2.78 -17.49 2.40
C THR A 108 1.54 -18.27 1.96
N GLY A 109 1.31 -18.33 0.65
CA GLY A 109 0.20 -19.08 0.08
C GLY A 109 -1.16 -18.41 0.38
N GLU A 110 -2.19 -19.22 0.64
CA GLU A 110 -3.55 -18.71 0.85
C GLU A 110 -3.68 -17.81 2.09
N GLU A 111 -2.85 -18.05 3.12
CA GLU A 111 -2.83 -17.26 4.34
C GLU A 111 -2.47 -15.79 4.06
N SER A 112 -1.63 -15.52 3.06
CA SER A 112 -1.24 -14.15 2.70
C SER A 112 -2.43 -13.26 2.34
N SER A 113 -3.51 -13.84 1.83
CA SER A 113 -4.75 -13.11 1.50
C SER A 113 -5.51 -12.59 2.73
N GLU A 114 -5.16 -13.04 3.94
CA GLU A 114 -5.74 -12.53 5.19
C GLU A 114 -5.11 -11.18 5.59
N TYR A 115 -3.87 -10.94 5.14
CA TYR A 115 -3.08 -9.75 5.48
C TYR A 115 -3.08 -8.70 4.37
N ILE A 116 -3.12 -9.13 3.11
CA ILE A 116 -3.11 -8.22 1.96
C ILE A 116 -4.34 -8.42 1.08
N ALA A 117 -4.96 -7.33 0.70
CA ALA A 117 -6.04 -7.30 -0.27
C ALA A 117 -5.48 -7.00 -1.66
N CYS A 118 -5.99 -7.68 -2.68
CA CYS A 118 -5.63 -7.45 -4.06
C CYS A 118 -6.89 -7.38 -4.94
N TYR A 119 -6.95 -6.36 -5.80
CA TYR A 119 -8.08 -6.15 -6.69
C TYR A 119 -7.62 -5.74 -8.10
N TYR A 120 -8.39 -6.10 -9.13
CA TYR A 120 -8.28 -5.44 -10.41
C TYR A 120 -9.02 -4.10 -10.36
N LEU A 121 -8.30 -3.01 -10.63
CA LEU A 121 -8.83 -1.66 -10.77
C LEU A 121 -8.82 -1.27 -12.26
N ALA A 122 -10.00 -1.14 -12.86
CA ALA A 122 -10.16 -0.59 -14.22
C ALA A 122 -10.11 0.95 -14.14
N VAL A 123 -8.97 1.53 -14.51
CA VAL A 123 -8.72 2.97 -14.40
C VAL A 123 -9.60 3.73 -15.39
N ASN A 124 -10.26 4.78 -14.91
CA ASN A 124 -11.23 5.58 -15.68
C ASN A 124 -12.35 4.75 -16.33
N GLY A 125 -12.68 3.58 -15.72
CA GLY A 125 -13.70 2.67 -16.24
C GLY A 125 -13.28 1.90 -17.50
N ASN A 126 -12.00 1.94 -17.89
CA ASN A 126 -11.48 1.22 -19.04
C ASN A 126 -10.86 -0.12 -18.61
N ASN A 127 -11.47 -1.24 -19.00
CA ASN A 127 -10.98 -2.58 -18.67
C ASN A 127 -9.63 -2.93 -19.33
N ASP A 128 -9.22 -2.24 -20.39
CA ASP A 128 -7.90 -2.41 -21.01
C ASP A 128 -6.80 -1.68 -20.23
N ASP A 129 -7.19 -0.70 -19.43
CA ASP A 129 -6.31 0.09 -18.56
C ASP A 129 -6.44 -0.37 -17.10
N THR A 130 -6.01 -1.58 -16.85
CA THR A 130 -6.10 -2.21 -15.52
C THR A 130 -4.77 -2.17 -14.79
N VAL A 131 -4.84 -1.88 -13.49
CA VAL A 131 -3.76 -2.08 -12.52
C VAL A 131 -4.21 -3.06 -11.44
N VAL A 132 -3.27 -3.64 -10.71
CA VAL A 132 -3.57 -4.37 -9.47
C VAL A 132 -3.46 -3.38 -8.32
N LEU A 133 -4.58 -3.10 -7.67
CA LEU A 133 -4.64 -2.35 -6.43
C LEU A 133 -4.36 -3.31 -5.29
N THR A 134 -3.37 -2.99 -4.45
CA THR A 134 -3.04 -3.75 -3.24
C THR A 134 -3.02 -2.85 -2.02
N TYR A 135 -3.37 -3.40 -0.87
CA TYR A 135 -3.23 -2.73 0.43
C TYR A 135 -3.19 -3.75 1.56
N TYR A 136 -2.59 -3.39 2.71
CA TYR A 136 -2.67 -4.19 3.92
C TYR A 136 -4.07 -4.04 4.53
N ARG A 137 -4.73 -5.18 4.83
CA ARG A 137 -6.11 -5.16 5.35
C ARG A 137 -6.20 -4.44 6.70
N ASP A 138 -5.17 -4.55 7.53
CA ASP A 138 -5.09 -3.91 8.84
C ASP A 138 -4.98 -2.37 8.78
N ASP A 139 -4.66 -1.81 7.61
CA ASP A 139 -4.56 -0.35 7.43
C ASP A 139 -5.92 0.30 7.09
N PHE A 140 -6.97 -0.51 6.90
CA PHE A 140 -8.29 -0.03 6.47
C PHE A 140 -9.42 -0.71 7.25
N ASP A 141 -10.40 0.08 7.70
CA ASP A 141 -11.56 -0.39 8.48
C ASP A 141 -12.69 -0.97 7.60
N TYR A 142 -12.48 -1.09 6.29
CA TYR A 142 -13.46 -1.57 5.34
C TYR A 142 -12.85 -2.46 4.25
N ASN A 143 -13.70 -3.28 3.62
CA ASN A 143 -13.34 -4.06 2.45
C ASN A 143 -13.96 -3.46 1.19
N LEU A 144 -13.19 -3.42 0.12
CA LEU A 144 -13.70 -3.03 -1.20
C LEU A 144 -14.54 -4.16 -1.79
N LEU A 145 -15.56 -3.77 -2.54
CA LEU A 145 -16.43 -4.70 -3.26
C LEU A 145 -16.28 -4.53 -4.77
N VAL A 146 -16.52 -5.60 -5.51
CA VAL A 146 -16.62 -5.53 -6.98
C VAL A 146 -17.75 -4.57 -7.35
N GLY A 147 -17.44 -3.59 -8.19
CA GLY A 147 -18.35 -2.52 -8.58
C GLY A 147 -18.07 -1.18 -7.90
N ASP A 148 -17.34 -1.17 -6.79
CA ASP A 148 -16.96 0.09 -6.15
C ASP A 148 -16.17 0.98 -7.10
N ASN A 149 -16.49 2.29 -7.11
CA ASN A 149 -15.67 3.31 -7.72
C ASN A 149 -14.77 3.90 -6.64
N VAL A 150 -13.47 3.90 -6.88
CA VAL A 150 -12.49 4.34 -5.88
C VAL A 150 -11.46 5.27 -6.45
N THR A 151 -10.93 6.16 -5.61
CA THR A 151 -9.67 6.86 -5.85
C THR A 151 -8.63 6.34 -4.88
N MET A 152 -7.63 5.64 -5.41
CA MET A 152 -6.48 5.18 -4.62
C MET A 152 -5.34 6.19 -4.68
N TYR A 153 -4.59 6.27 -3.58
CA TYR A 153 -3.38 7.06 -3.43
C TYR A 153 -2.26 6.12 -2.97
N GLY A 154 -1.16 6.08 -3.70
CA GLY A 154 -0.11 5.12 -3.38
C GLY A 154 1.09 5.19 -4.31
N THR A 155 1.87 4.12 -4.35
CA THR A 155 3.10 4.00 -5.12
C THR A 155 3.10 2.75 -6.00
N LEU A 156 3.83 2.80 -7.12
CA LEU A 156 4.02 1.64 -7.99
C LEU A 156 4.95 0.63 -7.31
N LEU A 157 4.53 -0.63 -7.29
CA LEU A 157 5.36 -1.74 -6.84
C LEU A 157 6.32 -2.17 -7.96
N GLU A 158 7.58 -2.42 -7.60
CA GLU A 158 8.60 -2.90 -8.53
C GLU A 158 8.20 -4.26 -9.11
N GLY A 159 8.36 -4.42 -10.42
CA GLY A 159 8.09 -5.67 -11.13
C GLY A 159 6.62 -5.97 -11.44
N GLY A 160 5.66 -5.26 -10.83
CA GLY A 160 4.24 -5.52 -11.02
C GLY A 160 3.80 -6.92 -10.56
N MET A 161 2.60 -7.37 -10.97
CA MET A 161 2.11 -8.73 -10.72
C MET A 161 2.06 -9.56 -11.99
N GLU A 162 2.58 -10.78 -11.94
CA GLU A 162 2.57 -11.74 -13.05
C GLU A 162 1.35 -12.64 -13.00
N PHE A 163 0.66 -12.75 -14.15
CA PHE A 163 -0.51 -13.61 -14.32
C PHE A 163 -0.25 -14.61 -15.44
N LYS A 164 -0.46 -15.89 -15.16
CA LYS A 164 -0.39 -16.94 -16.17
C LYS A 164 -1.76 -17.16 -16.78
N LYS A 165 -1.91 -16.84 -18.07
CA LYS A 165 -3.12 -17.14 -18.84
C LYS A 165 -3.30 -18.65 -19.05
N THR A 166 -4.50 -19.09 -19.42
CA THR A 166 -4.81 -20.49 -19.73
C THR A 166 -3.99 -21.10 -20.86
N ASN A 167 -3.56 -20.27 -21.79
CA ASN A 167 -2.66 -20.67 -22.89
C ASN A 167 -1.18 -20.72 -22.49
N GLY A 168 -0.86 -20.54 -21.19
CA GLY A 168 0.50 -20.54 -20.65
C GLY A 168 1.26 -19.22 -20.79
N THR A 169 0.71 -18.22 -21.48
CA THR A 169 1.33 -16.88 -21.59
C THR A 169 1.35 -16.19 -20.23
N ILE A 170 2.49 -15.62 -19.86
CA ILE A 170 2.63 -14.77 -18.68
C ILE A 170 2.45 -13.32 -19.12
N ILE A 171 1.60 -12.58 -18.41
CA ILE A 171 1.44 -11.15 -18.55
C ILE A 171 1.80 -10.48 -17.22
N THR A 172 2.39 -9.29 -17.29
CA THR A 172 2.67 -8.46 -16.12
C THR A 172 1.72 -7.27 -16.12
N ILE A 173 1.03 -7.09 -15.01
CA ILE A 173 0.13 -5.94 -14.78
C ILE A 173 0.77 -5.05 -13.73
N PRO A 174 0.83 -3.72 -13.94
CA PRO A 174 1.31 -2.79 -12.92
C PRO A 174 0.56 -3.01 -11.61
N ALA A 175 1.28 -3.12 -10.51
CA ALA A 175 0.70 -3.25 -9.18
C ALA A 175 1.01 -2.01 -8.35
N VAL A 176 0.02 -1.53 -7.62
CA VAL A 176 0.09 -0.31 -6.81
C VAL A 176 -0.20 -0.66 -5.37
N MET A 177 0.67 -0.23 -4.46
CA MET A 177 0.42 -0.29 -3.02
C MET A 177 -0.29 0.99 -2.60
N ALA A 178 -1.54 0.88 -2.20
CA ALA A 178 -2.30 2.00 -1.69
C ALA A 178 -2.00 2.26 -0.21
N VAL A 179 -1.92 3.53 0.13
CA VAL A 179 -1.81 4.03 1.50
C VAL A 179 -3.06 4.80 1.93
N MET A 180 -3.89 5.20 0.97
CA MET A 180 -5.22 5.77 1.19
C MET A 180 -6.13 5.36 0.04
N ILE A 181 -7.41 5.20 0.31
CA ILE A 181 -8.46 4.91 -0.68
C ILE A 181 -9.70 5.71 -0.31
N ASP A 182 -10.27 6.42 -1.29
CA ASP A 182 -11.58 7.06 -1.17
C ASP A 182 -12.61 6.24 -1.94
N LEU A 183 -13.76 5.98 -1.32
CA LEU A 183 -14.94 5.46 -2.01
C LEU A 183 -15.68 6.63 -2.64
N ASN A 184 -15.81 6.61 -3.98
CA ASN A 184 -16.54 7.62 -4.74
C ASN A 184 -17.98 7.14 -4.96
N ASN A 185 -18.85 7.40 -4.02
CA ASN A 185 -20.29 7.04 -4.09
C ASN A 185 -21.09 8.10 -4.84
#